data_d3817c5ff93289dc6a8d812e51ce66a5
#
_entry.id   d3817c5ff93289dc6a8d812e51ce66a5
#
_cell.length_a   1.000
_cell.length_b   1.000
_cell.length_c   1.000
_cell.angle_alpha   90.00
_cell.angle_beta   90.00
_cell.angle_gamma   90.00
#
_symmetry.space_group_name_H-M   'P 1'
#
loop_
_entity.id
_entity.type
_entity.pdbx_description
1 polymer ?
#
loop_
_entity_poly.entity_id
_entity_poly.type
_entity_poly.pdbx_seq_one_letter_code
_entity_poly.pdbx_strand_id
1 'polypeptide(L)'
;MSSTAAGRIGATGRERTLYAASALSLLAGLIHLWVTPEHFEEWWGYGVFFLVASAAQILYVPIVLLLPTRIFLLAGITGNLAIVVLYLLTRTVGIPLFGPEAGEVEGFGFVDVCATASELGIAVALGAVLLWNAAPERRRMIVLIVAVGLVSVGHVVHLVLRAS
;
A
#
# COMPACT_ATOMS: atom_id res chain seq x y z
N MET A 1 -17.23 18.53 -32.11
CA MET A 1 -17.81 17.33 -31.45
C MET A 1 -16.76 16.39 -30.80
N SER A 2 -15.47 16.66 -30.85
CA SER A 2 -14.40 15.78 -30.34
C SER A 2 -14.13 15.88 -28.81
N SER A 3 -14.43 16.98 -28.15
CA SER A 3 -14.12 17.24 -26.74
C SER A 3 -14.92 16.41 -25.74
N THR A 4 -16.18 16.07 -26.05
CA THR A 4 -17.08 15.33 -25.17
C THR A 4 -16.75 13.84 -25.06
N ALA A 5 -16.18 13.25 -26.09
CA ALA A 5 -15.78 11.83 -26.07
C ALA A 5 -14.51 11.60 -25.24
N ALA A 6 -13.50 12.45 -25.39
CA ALA A 6 -12.28 12.40 -24.61
C ALA A 6 -12.53 12.62 -23.11
N GLY A 7 -13.44 13.50 -22.73
CA GLY A 7 -13.85 13.71 -21.33
C GLY A 7 -14.53 12.50 -20.70
N ARG A 8 -15.40 11.79 -21.45
CA ARG A 8 -16.06 10.56 -20.98
C ARG A 8 -15.09 9.38 -20.81
N ILE A 9 -14.13 9.22 -21.73
CA ILE A 9 -13.10 8.16 -21.62
C ILE A 9 -12.20 8.42 -20.42
N GLY A 10 -11.84 9.67 -20.14
CA GLY A 10 -11.06 10.04 -18.96
C GLY A 10 -11.80 9.76 -17.65
N ALA A 11 -13.09 10.10 -17.54
CA ALA A 11 -13.91 9.83 -16.35
C ALA A 11 -14.01 8.33 -16.07
N THR A 12 -14.31 7.52 -17.09
CA THR A 12 -14.42 6.05 -16.93
C THR A 12 -13.09 5.39 -16.54
N GLY A 13 -11.96 5.90 -17.05
CA GLY A 13 -10.63 5.40 -16.67
C GLY A 13 -10.34 5.66 -15.19
N ARG A 14 -10.58 6.88 -14.71
CA ARG A 14 -10.39 7.26 -13.30
C ARG A 14 -11.25 6.42 -12.36
N GLU A 15 -12.52 6.22 -12.70
CA GLU A 15 -13.44 5.39 -11.91
C GLU A 15 -12.97 3.94 -11.82
N ARG A 16 -12.57 3.33 -12.93
CA ARG A 16 -12.02 1.96 -12.94
C ARG A 16 -10.79 1.83 -12.04
N THR A 17 -9.92 2.83 -12.03
CA THR A 17 -8.73 2.84 -11.16
C THR A 17 -9.12 2.95 -9.68
N LEU A 18 -10.14 3.73 -9.33
CA LEU A 18 -10.67 3.78 -7.96
C LEU A 18 -11.30 2.45 -7.54
N TYR A 19 -12.07 1.80 -8.41
CA TYR A 19 -12.60 0.45 -8.13
C TYR A 19 -11.49 -0.59 -7.95
N ALA A 20 -10.44 -0.54 -8.76
CA ALA A 20 -9.28 -1.42 -8.59
C ALA A 20 -8.58 -1.19 -7.25
N ALA A 21 -8.32 0.07 -6.86
CA ALA A 21 -7.76 0.40 -5.55
C ALA A 21 -8.65 -0.09 -4.40
N SER A 22 -9.98 0.06 -4.54
CA SER A 22 -10.95 -0.41 -3.54
C SER A 22 -10.96 -1.94 -3.41
N ALA A 23 -10.92 -2.65 -4.52
CA ALA A 23 -10.86 -4.13 -4.52
C ALA A 23 -9.57 -4.64 -3.88
N LEU A 24 -8.42 -4.02 -4.19
CA LEU A 24 -7.13 -4.35 -3.56
C LEU A 24 -7.13 -4.02 -2.06
N SER A 25 -7.73 -2.89 -1.66
CA SER A 25 -7.85 -2.51 -0.25
C SER A 25 -8.73 -3.50 0.54
N LEU A 26 -9.83 -3.94 -0.06
CA LEU A 26 -10.67 -4.98 0.54
C LEU A 26 -9.90 -6.30 0.68
N LEU A 27 -9.18 -6.70 -0.38
CA LEU A 27 -8.38 -7.93 -0.37
C LEU A 27 -7.31 -7.89 0.73
N ALA A 28 -6.51 -6.82 0.80
CA ALA A 28 -5.50 -6.66 1.83
C ALA A 28 -6.10 -6.65 3.23
N GLY A 29 -7.21 -5.93 3.43
CA GLY A 29 -7.93 -5.91 4.70
C GLY A 29 -8.46 -7.27 5.13
N LEU A 30 -8.97 -8.08 4.20
CA LEU A 30 -9.42 -9.45 4.48
C LEU A 30 -8.24 -10.39 4.80
N ILE A 31 -7.10 -10.23 4.12
CA ILE A 31 -5.88 -10.98 4.44
C ILE A 31 -5.43 -10.64 5.88
N HIS A 32 -5.33 -9.37 6.22
CA HIS A 32 -4.94 -8.94 7.57
C HIS A 32 -5.93 -9.45 8.64
N LEU A 33 -7.23 -9.43 8.34
CA LEU A 33 -8.24 -9.97 9.25
C LEU A 33 -8.04 -11.48 9.48
N TRP A 34 -7.72 -12.20 8.41
CA TRP A 34 -7.53 -13.65 8.48
C TRP A 34 -6.33 -14.03 9.34
N VAL A 35 -5.20 -13.33 9.22
CA VAL A 35 -3.99 -13.64 10.01
C VAL A 35 -4.02 -13.06 11.43
N THR A 36 -4.96 -12.17 11.73
CA THR A 36 -5.08 -11.50 13.05
C THR A 36 -5.11 -12.49 14.24
N PRO A 37 -5.87 -13.62 14.22
CA PRO A 37 -5.89 -14.55 15.37
C PRO A 37 -4.51 -15.13 15.66
N GLU A 38 -3.76 -15.59 14.66
CA GLU A 38 -2.41 -16.14 14.79
C GLU A 38 -1.46 -15.13 15.44
N HIS A 39 -1.50 -13.89 15.01
CA HIS A 39 -0.67 -12.81 15.57
C HIS A 39 -1.07 -12.43 17.01
N PHE A 40 -2.33 -12.62 17.41
CA PHE A 40 -2.72 -12.50 18.82
C PHE A 40 -2.15 -13.61 19.68
N GLU A 41 -2.00 -14.83 19.14
CA GLU A 41 -1.38 -15.95 19.84
C GLU A 41 0.12 -15.72 20.06
N GLU A 42 0.81 -15.10 19.08
CA GLU A 42 2.22 -14.70 19.20
C GLU A 42 2.40 -13.58 20.23
N TRP A 43 1.67 -12.50 20.07
CA TRP A 43 1.69 -11.35 20.96
C TRP A 43 0.51 -10.41 20.72
N TRP A 44 -0.12 -9.94 21.80
CA TRP A 44 -1.28 -9.07 21.70
C TRP A 44 -1.06 -7.81 20.83
N GLY A 45 0.15 -7.25 20.85
CA GLY A 45 0.49 -6.03 20.07
C GLY A 45 0.49 -6.29 18.57
N TYR A 46 0.96 -7.45 18.11
CA TYR A 46 0.89 -7.85 16.71
C TYR A 46 -0.57 -8.03 16.29
N GLY A 47 -1.37 -8.76 17.08
CA GLY A 47 -2.79 -8.94 16.80
C GLY A 47 -3.56 -7.63 16.70
N VAL A 48 -3.29 -6.66 17.58
CA VAL A 48 -3.90 -5.33 17.53
C VAL A 48 -3.48 -4.58 16.26
N PHE A 49 -2.20 -4.64 15.86
CA PHE A 49 -1.72 -4.03 14.62
C PHE A 49 -2.48 -4.56 13.41
N PHE A 50 -2.57 -5.87 13.25
CA PHE A 50 -3.26 -6.50 12.11
C PHE A 50 -4.76 -6.22 12.12
N LEU A 51 -5.39 -6.20 13.28
CA LEU A 51 -6.80 -5.83 13.41
C LEU A 51 -7.06 -4.38 12.99
N VAL A 52 -6.22 -3.44 13.43
CA VAL A 52 -6.32 -2.02 13.06
C VAL A 52 -6.05 -1.82 11.57
N ALA A 53 -5.03 -2.48 11.01
CA ALA A 53 -4.72 -2.43 9.58
C ALA A 53 -5.89 -2.96 8.75
N SER A 54 -6.46 -4.12 9.14
CA SER A 54 -7.64 -4.69 8.50
C SER A 54 -8.83 -3.72 8.54
N ALA A 55 -9.18 -3.22 9.72
CA ALA A 55 -10.29 -2.28 9.87
C ALA A 55 -10.08 -1.01 9.03
N ALA A 56 -8.86 -0.44 9.05
CA ALA A 56 -8.54 0.74 8.27
C ALA A 56 -8.70 0.48 6.76
N GLN A 57 -8.19 -0.64 6.22
CA GLN A 57 -8.28 -0.96 4.80
C GLN A 57 -9.71 -1.28 4.36
N ILE A 58 -10.51 -1.98 5.17
CA ILE A 58 -11.91 -2.28 4.86
C ILE A 58 -12.75 -0.99 4.88
N LEU A 59 -12.59 -0.14 5.91
CA LEU A 59 -13.29 1.13 6.03
C LEU A 59 -12.85 2.14 4.97
N TYR A 60 -11.62 2.02 4.46
CA TYR A 60 -11.12 2.86 3.38
C TYR A 60 -11.87 2.66 2.07
N VAL A 61 -12.43 1.47 1.82
CA VAL A 61 -13.19 1.16 0.59
C VAL A 61 -14.32 2.16 0.33
N PRO A 62 -15.32 2.34 1.22
CA PRO A 62 -16.36 3.34 0.99
C PRO A 62 -15.81 4.76 0.97
N ILE A 63 -14.77 5.07 1.75
CA ILE A 63 -14.17 6.42 1.78
C ILE A 63 -13.60 6.78 0.41
N VAL A 64 -12.81 5.92 -0.21
CA VAL A 64 -12.17 6.22 -1.49
C VAL A 64 -13.16 6.26 -2.65
N LEU A 65 -14.26 5.49 -2.56
CA LEU A 65 -15.31 5.50 -3.58
C LEU A 65 -16.24 6.72 -3.48
N LEU A 66 -16.61 7.11 -2.26
CA LEU A 66 -17.58 8.18 -2.01
C LEU A 66 -16.93 9.56 -1.90
N LEU A 67 -15.72 9.61 -1.36
CA LEU A 67 -14.98 10.84 -1.04
C LEU A 67 -13.53 10.80 -1.59
N PRO A 68 -13.31 10.65 -2.91
CA PRO A 68 -11.97 10.55 -3.50
C PRO A 68 -11.25 11.91 -3.52
N THR A 69 -11.17 12.57 -2.35
CA THR A 69 -10.47 13.84 -2.19
C THR A 69 -8.95 13.61 -2.11
N ARG A 70 -8.18 14.65 -2.38
CA ARG A 70 -6.71 14.58 -2.34
C ARG A 70 -6.18 14.08 -0.99
N ILE A 71 -6.81 14.48 0.11
CA ILE A 71 -6.40 14.08 1.46
C ILE A 71 -6.58 12.58 1.64
N PHE A 72 -7.74 12.03 1.28
CA PHE A 72 -7.99 10.59 1.40
C PHE A 72 -7.12 9.76 0.45
N LEU A 73 -6.87 10.23 -0.79
CA LEU A 73 -5.95 9.55 -1.70
C LEU A 73 -4.53 9.52 -1.15
N LEU A 74 -4.02 10.63 -0.60
CA LEU A 74 -2.71 10.67 0.04
C LEU A 74 -2.66 9.81 1.31
N ALA A 75 -3.69 9.84 2.15
CA ALA A 75 -3.77 8.99 3.34
C ALA A 75 -3.70 7.50 2.97
N GLY A 76 -4.44 7.08 1.91
CA GLY A 76 -4.36 5.70 1.41
C GLY A 76 -2.97 5.33 0.90
N ILE A 77 -2.31 6.22 0.15
CA ILE A 77 -0.94 5.99 -0.33
C ILE A 77 0.02 5.85 0.85
N THR A 78 0.03 6.82 1.76
CA THR A 78 0.98 6.84 2.88
C THR A 78 0.75 5.70 3.85
N GLY A 79 -0.51 5.34 4.15
CA GLY A 79 -0.84 4.23 5.03
C GLY A 79 -0.37 2.89 4.46
N ASN A 80 -0.68 2.59 3.20
CA ASN A 80 -0.25 1.33 2.58
C ASN A 80 1.28 1.27 2.42
N LEU A 81 1.94 2.36 2.02
CA LEU A 81 3.41 2.38 1.94
C LEU A 81 4.06 2.22 3.32
N ALA A 82 3.46 2.73 4.40
CA ALA A 82 3.97 2.52 5.75
C ALA A 82 3.92 1.03 6.15
N ILE A 83 2.85 0.31 5.81
CA ILE A 83 2.75 -1.15 6.06
C ILE A 83 3.80 -1.90 5.22
N VAL A 84 3.96 -1.56 3.92
CA VAL A 84 4.99 -2.16 3.07
C VAL A 84 6.41 -1.94 3.63
N VAL A 85 6.72 -0.72 4.09
CA VAL A 85 8.02 -0.42 4.72
C VAL A 85 8.20 -1.23 6.00
N LEU A 86 7.18 -1.31 6.84
CA LEU A 86 7.21 -2.12 8.05
C LEU A 86 7.49 -3.59 7.71
N TYR A 87 6.76 -4.17 6.75
CA TYR A 87 6.99 -5.52 6.26
C TYR A 87 8.43 -5.75 5.81
N LEU A 88 8.98 -4.84 4.99
CA LEU A 88 10.37 -4.95 4.53
C LEU A 88 11.38 -4.87 5.69
N LEU A 89 11.12 -4.04 6.70
CA LEU A 89 11.97 -3.94 7.88
C LEU A 89 11.97 -5.24 8.68
N THR A 90 10.81 -5.88 8.90
CA THR A 90 10.75 -7.19 9.62
C THR A 90 11.48 -8.29 8.86
N ARG A 91 11.54 -8.23 7.53
CA ARG A 91 12.16 -9.25 6.65
C ARG A 91 13.65 -8.99 6.33
N THR A 92 14.18 -7.82 6.72
CA THR A 92 15.58 -7.46 6.35
C THR A 92 16.47 -7.17 7.55
N VAL A 93 15.99 -6.41 8.52
CA VAL A 93 16.79 -5.97 9.68
C VAL A 93 16.19 -6.39 11.02
N GLY A 94 14.96 -6.89 11.01
CA GLY A 94 14.17 -7.08 12.22
C GLY A 94 13.75 -5.75 12.86
N ILE A 95 12.81 -5.78 13.78
CA ILE A 95 12.39 -4.59 14.54
C ILE A 95 12.79 -4.78 15.99
N PRO A 96 13.82 -4.07 16.50
CA PRO A 96 14.38 -4.34 17.84
C PRO A 96 13.52 -3.75 18.98
N LEU A 97 12.33 -3.23 18.71
CA LEU A 97 11.62 -2.37 19.65
C LEU A 97 10.39 -3.00 20.31
N PHE A 98 9.74 -4.00 19.70
CA PHE A 98 8.45 -4.47 20.18
C PHE A 98 8.25 -5.98 19.99
N GLY A 99 7.69 -6.63 21.01
CA GLY A 99 7.25 -8.00 20.98
C GLY A 99 8.33 -9.05 21.31
N PRO A 100 7.96 -10.32 21.40
CA PRO A 100 8.87 -11.42 21.77
C PRO A 100 9.94 -11.69 20.72
N GLU A 101 9.68 -11.38 19.45
CA GLU A 101 10.60 -11.58 18.31
C GLU A 101 11.40 -10.31 17.97
N ALA A 102 11.54 -9.40 18.95
CA ALA A 102 12.24 -8.13 18.73
C ALA A 102 13.70 -8.35 18.27
N GLY A 103 14.00 -7.84 17.07
CA GLY A 103 15.31 -7.97 16.44
C GLY A 103 15.50 -9.24 15.59
N GLU A 104 14.53 -10.14 15.55
CA GLU A 104 14.58 -11.31 14.67
C GLU A 104 14.16 -10.94 13.26
N VAL A 105 14.79 -11.57 12.26
CA VAL A 105 14.44 -11.42 10.85
C VAL A 105 13.50 -12.56 10.48
N GLU A 106 12.30 -12.18 10.12
CA GLU A 106 11.26 -13.14 9.77
C GLU A 106 11.37 -13.65 8.31
N GLY A 107 10.89 -14.87 8.05
CA GLY A 107 10.82 -15.46 6.70
C GLY A 107 9.74 -14.82 5.82
N PHE A 108 9.84 -15.02 4.49
CA PHE A 108 8.83 -14.56 3.54
C PHE A 108 7.67 -15.56 3.47
N GLY A 109 6.46 -15.14 3.85
CA GLY A 109 5.23 -15.91 3.69
C GLY A 109 4.51 -15.58 2.37
N PHE A 110 3.87 -16.57 1.74
CA PHE A 110 3.08 -16.33 0.53
C PHE A 110 1.92 -15.34 0.77
N VAL A 111 1.25 -15.46 1.92
CA VAL A 111 0.13 -14.60 2.31
C VAL A 111 0.59 -13.16 2.49
N ASP A 112 1.74 -12.96 3.13
CA ASP A 112 2.36 -11.64 3.35
C ASP A 112 2.74 -10.97 2.02
N VAL A 113 3.30 -11.75 1.09
CA VAL A 113 3.62 -11.25 -0.26
C VAL A 113 2.36 -10.81 -0.99
N CYS A 114 1.25 -11.56 -0.88
CA CYS A 114 -0.03 -11.18 -1.46
C CYS A 114 -0.60 -9.89 -0.85
N ALA A 115 -0.52 -9.73 0.47
CA ALA A 115 -0.92 -8.50 1.15
C ALA A 115 -0.08 -7.30 0.67
N THR A 116 1.25 -7.45 0.71
CA THR A 116 2.21 -6.41 0.30
C THR A 116 2.04 -6.02 -1.18
N ALA A 117 1.81 -7.00 -2.07
CA ALA A 117 1.53 -6.73 -3.48
C ALA A 117 0.22 -5.93 -3.67
N SER A 118 -0.82 -6.25 -2.86
CA SER A 118 -2.07 -5.51 -2.87
C SER A 118 -1.87 -4.06 -2.40
N GLU A 119 -1.11 -3.84 -1.34
CA GLU A 119 -0.78 -2.52 -0.78
C GLU A 119 0.01 -1.65 -1.76
N LEU A 120 1.00 -2.23 -2.43
CA LEU A 120 1.72 -1.55 -3.52
C LEU A 120 0.78 -1.21 -4.68
N GLY A 121 -0.09 -2.14 -5.07
CA GLY A 121 -1.12 -1.93 -6.08
C GLY A 121 -2.06 -0.78 -5.74
N ILE A 122 -2.51 -0.68 -4.47
CA ILE A 122 -3.31 0.44 -3.96
C ILE A 122 -2.54 1.75 -4.11
N ALA A 123 -1.30 1.81 -3.64
CA ALA A 123 -0.49 3.03 -3.70
C ALA A 123 -0.29 3.50 -5.15
N VAL A 124 -0.01 2.58 -6.07
CA VAL A 124 0.13 2.88 -7.51
C VAL A 124 -1.18 3.37 -8.12
N ALA A 125 -2.29 2.69 -7.84
CA ALA A 125 -3.61 3.06 -8.37
C ALA A 125 -4.04 4.45 -7.88
N LEU A 126 -3.91 4.73 -6.58
CA LEU A 126 -4.24 6.03 -5.99
C LEU A 126 -3.30 7.14 -6.49
N GLY A 127 -2.02 6.85 -6.67
CA GLY A 127 -1.05 7.73 -7.30
C GLY A 127 -1.46 8.08 -8.73
N ALA A 128 -1.88 7.10 -9.53
CA ALA A 128 -2.40 7.32 -10.88
C ALA A 128 -3.63 8.23 -10.87
N VAL A 129 -4.56 8.05 -9.92
CA VAL A 129 -5.74 8.91 -9.74
C VAL A 129 -5.35 10.36 -9.41
N LEU A 130 -4.38 10.55 -8.51
CA LEU A 130 -3.86 11.89 -8.19
C LEU A 130 -3.23 12.58 -9.40
N LEU A 131 -2.57 11.81 -10.26
CA LEU A 131 -1.88 12.32 -11.45
C LEU A 131 -2.81 12.56 -12.63
N TRP A 132 -4.04 12.03 -12.59
CA TRP A 132 -4.97 12.07 -13.72
C TRP A 132 -5.21 13.47 -14.29
N ASN A 133 -5.35 14.45 -13.38
CA ASN A 133 -5.60 15.86 -13.71
C ASN A 133 -4.36 16.76 -13.47
N ALA A 134 -3.19 16.17 -13.22
CA ALA A 134 -1.99 16.95 -12.96
C ALA A 134 -1.40 17.51 -14.26
N ALA A 135 -0.90 18.75 -14.21
CA ALA A 135 -0.13 19.34 -15.30
C ALA A 135 1.07 18.45 -15.67
N PRO A 136 1.47 18.40 -16.97
CA PRO A 136 2.52 17.48 -17.44
C PRO A 136 3.83 17.55 -16.65
N GLU A 137 4.24 18.74 -16.23
CA GLU A 137 5.45 18.94 -15.43
C GLU A 137 5.35 18.32 -14.04
N ARG A 138 4.21 18.52 -13.36
CA ARG A 138 3.95 17.94 -12.05
C ARG A 138 3.84 16.41 -12.13
N ARG A 139 3.27 15.89 -13.22
CA ARG A 139 3.21 14.46 -13.51
C ARG A 139 4.62 13.86 -13.62
N ARG A 140 5.52 14.50 -14.40
CA ARG A 140 6.92 14.07 -14.54
C ARG A 140 7.65 14.04 -13.19
N MET A 141 7.49 15.09 -12.39
CA MET A 141 8.12 15.19 -11.08
C MET A 141 7.66 14.07 -10.13
N ILE A 142 6.36 13.79 -10.07
CA ILE A 142 5.83 12.72 -9.19
C ILE A 142 6.29 11.35 -9.67
N VAL A 143 6.27 11.08 -10.98
CA VAL A 143 6.79 9.83 -11.55
C VAL A 143 8.27 9.65 -11.23
N LEU A 144 9.08 10.70 -11.31
CA LEU A 144 10.50 10.67 -10.93
C LEU A 144 10.69 10.38 -9.44
N ILE A 145 9.91 11.02 -8.56
CA ILE A 145 10.00 10.78 -7.11
C ILE A 145 9.64 9.32 -6.78
N VAL A 146 8.56 8.80 -7.37
CA VAL A 146 8.15 7.40 -7.16
C VAL A 146 9.20 6.44 -7.73
N ALA A 147 9.72 6.69 -8.93
CA ALA A 147 10.74 5.86 -9.55
C ALA A 147 12.05 5.86 -8.73
N VAL A 148 12.50 7.02 -8.26
CA VAL A 148 13.69 7.13 -7.38
C VAL A 148 13.43 6.40 -6.06
N GLY A 149 12.26 6.54 -5.45
CA GLY A 149 11.90 5.82 -4.22
C GLY A 149 11.94 4.31 -4.42
N LEU A 150 11.34 3.78 -5.48
CA LEU A 150 11.35 2.35 -5.79
C LEU A 150 12.76 1.81 -6.06
N VAL A 151 13.58 2.55 -6.81
CA VAL A 151 14.98 2.19 -7.09
C VAL A 151 15.80 2.20 -5.79
N SER A 152 15.59 3.18 -4.92
CA SER A 152 16.30 3.26 -3.63
C SER A 152 15.93 2.09 -2.72
N VAL A 153 14.65 1.73 -2.64
CA VAL A 153 14.19 0.54 -1.89
C VAL A 153 14.79 -0.74 -2.47
N GLY A 154 14.76 -0.91 -3.81
CA GLY A 154 15.37 -2.06 -4.49
C GLY A 154 16.87 -2.14 -4.25
N HIS A 155 17.57 -1.01 -4.20
CA HIS A 155 19.01 -0.96 -3.93
C HIS A 155 19.35 -1.37 -2.48
N VAL A 156 18.58 -0.87 -1.51
CA VAL A 156 18.73 -1.24 -0.09
C VAL A 156 18.49 -2.73 0.10
N VAL A 157 17.39 -3.26 -0.46
CA VAL A 157 17.10 -4.71 -0.41
C VAL A 157 18.22 -5.53 -1.03
N HIS A 158 18.74 -5.11 -2.19
CA HIS A 158 19.85 -5.79 -2.85
C HIS A 158 21.16 -5.77 -2.03
N LEU A 159 21.47 -4.66 -1.36
CA LEU A 159 22.64 -4.55 -0.49
C LEU A 159 22.51 -5.45 0.74
N VAL A 160 21.33 -5.50 1.36
CA VAL A 160 21.05 -6.36 2.52
C VAL A 160 21.18 -7.84 2.14
N LEU A 161 20.59 -8.26 1.01
CA LEU A 161 20.68 -9.65 0.52
C LEU A 161 22.10 -10.10 0.13
N ARG A 162 23.01 -9.17 -0.14
CA ARG A 162 24.43 -9.49 -0.38
C ARG A 162 25.27 -9.54 0.88
N ALA A 163 24.81 -8.96 1.97
CA ALA A 163 25.52 -8.91 3.26
C ALA A 163 25.14 -10.07 4.20
N SER A 164 24.04 -10.80 3.91
CA SER A 164 23.59 -12.03 4.55
C SER A 164 24.20 -13.27 3.86
#